data_2fa28df590159ebf079d7b9e3b00e82c
#
_entry.id   2fa28df590159ebf079d7b9e3b00e82c
#
_cell.length_a   1.000
_cell.length_b   1.000
_cell.length_c   1.000
_cell.angle_alpha   90.00
_cell.angle_beta   90.00
_cell.angle_gamma   90.00
#
_symmetry.space_group_name_H-M   'P 1'
#
loop_
_entity.id
_entity.type
_entity.pdbx_description
1 polymer ?
#
loop_
_entity_poly.entity_id
_entity_poly.type
_entity_poly.pdbx_seq_one_letter_code
_entity_poly.pdbx_strand_id
1 'polypeptide(L)'
;MNNYEKRTLSKKTAIIEAAQILFGKQGFTAVSIKDIAALADVSQVSIYNYFGSKEALIGECARVIMQDTIALAEEILASEGTFTQKLERAIQLCNTE
;
A
#
# COMPACT_ATOMS: atom_id res chain seq x y z
N MET A 1 10.70 5.69 -19.33
CA MET A 1 9.32 5.15 -19.22
C MET A 1 8.43 5.88 -20.22
N ASN A 2 7.71 5.16 -21.07
CA ASN A 2 6.81 5.77 -22.04
C ASN A 2 5.46 6.14 -21.40
N ASN A 3 4.58 6.84 -22.16
CA ASN A 3 3.29 7.30 -21.62
C ASN A 3 2.37 6.13 -21.22
N TYR A 4 2.43 5.01 -21.92
CA TYR A 4 1.62 3.84 -21.61
C TYR A 4 2.02 3.25 -20.26
N GLU A 5 3.32 3.08 -20.03
CA GLU A 5 3.85 2.54 -18.78
C GLU A 5 3.53 3.44 -17.58
N LYS A 6 3.61 4.76 -17.77
CA LYS A 6 3.24 5.73 -16.74
C LYS A 6 1.77 5.63 -16.35
N ARG A 7 0.88 5.50 -17.34
CA ARG A 7 -0.56 5.36 -17.08
C ARG A 7 -0.88 4.07 -16.34
N THR A 8 -0.27 2.96 -16.75
CA THR A 8 -0.46 1.66 -16.12
C THR A 8 0.00 1.69 -14.67
N LEU A 9 1.19 2.23 -14.42
CA LEU A 9 1.74 2.34 -13.07
C LEU A 9 0.89 3.24 -12.19
N SER A 10 0.42 4.36 -12.72
CA SER A 10 -0.46 5.29 -12.03
C SER A 10 -1.79 4.65 -11.63
N LYS A 11 -2.39 3.86 -12.53
CA LYS A 11 -3.64 3.14 -12.24
C LYS A 11 -3.45 2.07 -11.18
N LYS A 12 -2.37 1.29 -11.26
CA LYS A 12 -2.03 0.28 -10.24
C LYS A 12 -1.85 0.91 -8.87
N THR A 13 -1.13 2.03 -8.80
CA THR A 13 -0.91 2.76 -7.57
C THR A 13 -2.23 3.27 -6.98
N ALA A 14 -3.10 3.84 -7.82
CA ALA A 14 -4.41 4.31 -7.37
C ALA A 14 -5.27 3.17 -6.81
N ILE A 15 -5.24 2.00 -7.43
CA ILE A 15 -5.97 0.82 -6.98
C ILE A 15 -5.45 0.35 -5.62
N ILE A 16 -4.13 0.26 -5.46
CA ILE A 16 -3.51 -0.17 -4.20
C ILE A 16 -3.84 0.82 -3.07
N GLU A 17 -3.74 2.11 -3.33
CA GLU A 17 -4.06 3.15 -2.34
C GLU A 17 -5.53 3.07 -1.92
N ALA A 18 -6.45 2.96 -2.88
CA ALA A 18 -7.87 2.81 -2.60
C ALA A 18 -8.16 1.55 -1.78
N ALA A 19 -7.54 0.43 -2.15
CA ALA A 19 -7.68 -0.83 -1.43
C ALA A 19 -7.18 -0.72 0.01
N GLN A 20 -6.02 -0.11 0.22
CA GLN A 20 -5.45 0.09 1.55
C GLN A 20 -6.36 0.93 2.44
N ILE A 21 -6.92 2.01 1.89
CA ILE A 21 -7.85 2.87 2.63
C ILE A 21 -9.09 2.08 3.06
N LEU A 22 -9.71 1.37 2.14
CA LEU A 22 -10.95 0.64 2.41
C LEU A 22 -10.72 -0.56 3.34
N PHE A 23 -9.66 -1.33 3.13
CA PHE A 23 -9.33 -2.46 3.98
C PHE A 23 -9.00 -2.00 5.40
N GLY A 24 -8.33 -0.86 5.54
CA GLY A 24 -8.02 -0.29 6.84
C GLY A 24 -9.25 0.15 7.61
N LYS A 25 -10.28 0.64 6.90
CA LYS A 25 -11.52 1.12 7.53
C LYS A 25 -12.52 0.01 7.81
N GLN A 26 -12.67 -0.93 6.91
CA GLN A 26 -13.78 -1.89 6.92
C GLN A 26 -13.34 -3.34 7.05
N GLY A 27 -12.04 -3.63 6.91
CA GLY A 27 -11.50 -4.98 6.89
C GLY A 27 -11.63 -5.64 5.51
N PHE A 28 -10.93 -6.76 5.33
CA PHE A 28 -10.84 -7.41 4.02
C PHE A 28 -12.18 -7.99 3.55
N THR A 29 -12.98 -8.52 4.46
CA THR A 29 -14.21 -9.23 4.13
C THR A 29 -15.31 -8.28 3.63
N ALA A 30 -15.40 -7.10 4.23
CA ALA A 30 -16.47 -6.14 3.95
C ALA A 30 -16.26 -5.36 2.65
N VAL A 31 -15.04 -5.30 2.13
CA VAL A 31 -14.71 -4.52 0.93
C VAL A 31 -14.80 -5.38 -0.32
N SER A 32 -15.51 -4.88 -1.33
CA SER A 32 -15.61 -5.54 -2.63
C SER A 32 -14.70 -4.88 -3.66
N ILE A 33 -14.42 -5.60 -4.75
CA ILE A 33 -13.69 -5.01 -5.89
C ILE A 33 -14.46 -3.82 -6.46
N LYS A 34 -15.80 -3.86 -6.43
CA LYS A 34 -16.65 -2.74 -6.86
C LYS A 34 -16.37 -1.47 -6.05
N ASP A 35 -16.24 -1.61 -4.73
CA ASP A 35 -15.93 -0.49 -3.84
C ASP A 35 -14.56 0.12 -4.15
N ILE A 36 -13.56 -0.73 -4.36
CA ILE A 36 -12.21 -0.30 -4.70
C ILE A 36 -12.19 0.41 -6.05
N ALA A 37 -12.87 -0.13 -7.04
CA ALA A 37 -12.98 0.44 -8.38
C ALA A 37 -13.59 1.85 -8.32
N ALA A 38 -14.64 2.03 -7.54
CA ALA A 38 -15.30 3.32 -7.38
C ALA A 38 -14.35 4.36 -6.76
N LEU A 39 -13.63 4.00 -5.71
CA LEU A 39 -12.71 4.93 -5.04
C LEU A 39 -11.49 5.25 -5.91
N ALA A 40 -10.97 4.27 -6.62
CA ALA A 40 -9.80 4.44 -7.50
C ALA A 40 -10.14 5.08 -8.85
N ASP A 41 -11.43 5.24 -9.15
CA ASP A 41 -11.93 5.75 -10.42
C ASP A 41 -11.46 4.93 -11.62
N VAL A 42 -11.60 3.61 -11.49
CA VAL A 42 -11.28 2.65 -12.55
C VAL A 42 -12.41 1.63 -12.68
N SER A 43 -12.41 0.85 -13.77
CA SER A 43 -13.37 -0.25 -13.91
C SER A 43 -12.96 -1.46 -13.08
N GLN A 44 -13.92 -2.28 -12.71
CA GLN A 44 -13.63 -3.57 -12.05
C GLN A 44 -12.79 -4.47 -12.95
N VAL A 45 -13.05 -4.43 -14.26
CA VAL A 45 -12.29 -5.20 -15.26
C VAL A 45 -10.80 -4.83 -15.22
N SER A 46 -10.49 -3.54 -15.08
CA SER A 46 -9.10 -3.08 -14.96
C SER A 46 -8.41 -3.68 -13.75
N ILE A 47 -9.10 -3.74 -12.60
CA ILE A 47 -8.54 -4.34 -11.38
C ILE A 47 -8.21 -5.82 -11.60
N TYR A 48 -9.15 -6.58 -12.18
CA TYR A 48 -8.93 -7.99 -12.49
C TYR A 48 -7.81 -8.20 -13.51
N ASN A 49 -7.70 -7.31 -14.51
CA ASN A 49 -6.63 -7.39 -15.50
C ASN A 49 -5.26 -7.14 -14.89
N TYR A 50 -5.14 -6.21 -13.93
CA TYR A 50 -3.86 -5.89 -13.31
C TYR A 50 -3.45 -6.87 -12.21
N PHE A 51 -4.39 -7.36 -11.42
CA PHE A 51 -4.09 -8.13 -10.20
C PHE A 51 -4.59 -9.57 -10.25
N GLY A 52 -5.62 -9.87 -11.03
CA GLY A 52 -6.16 -11.20 -11.21
C GLY A 52 -7.31 -11.54 -10.28
N SER A 53 -7.20 -11.22 -8.99
CA SER A 53 -8.23 -11.51 -8.00
C SER A 53 -8.16 -10.54 -6.83
N LYS A 54 -9.19 -10.56 -5.97
CA LYS A 54 -9.19 -9.78 -4.73
C LYS A 54 -8.07 -10.24 -3.80
N GLU A 55 -7.85 -11.55 -3.72
CA GLU A 55 -6.80 -12.15 -2.89
C GLU A 55 -5.42 -11.71 -3.35
N ALA A 56 -5.19 -11.67 -4.66
CA ALA A 56 -3.93 -11.18 -5.22
C ALA A 56 -3.73 -9.69 -4.91
N LEU A 57 -4.79 -8.90 -4.97
CA LEU A 57 -4.74 -7.48 -4.60
C LEU A 57 -4.41 -7.29 -3.13
N ILE A 58 -5.00 -8.08 -2.24
CA ILE A 58 -4.67 -8.07 -0.81
C ILE A 58 -3.19 -8.38 -0.61
N GLY A 59 -2.67 -9.38 -1.30
CA GLY A 59 -1.25 -9.74 -1.27
C GLY A 59 -0.34 -8.59 -1.70
N GLU A 60 -0.71 -7.88 -2.77
CA GLU A 60 0.05 -6.71 -3.23
C GLU A 60 0.03 -5.57 -2.22
N CYS A 61 -1.13 -5.31 -1.58
CA CYS A 61 -1.23 -4.30 -0.53
C CYS A 61 -0.30 -4.65 0.65
N ALA A 62 -0.28 -5.90 1.06
CA ALA A 62 0.59 -6.37 2.13
C ALA A 62 2.07 -6.22 1.77
N ARG A 63 2.43 -6.56 0.52
CA ARG A 63 3.81 -6.43 0.04
C ARG A 63 4.28 -4.99 0.06
N VAL A 64 3.45 -4.05 -0.38
CA VAL A 64 3.78 -2.62 -0.38
C VAL A 64 3.97 -2.11 1.05
N ILE A 65 3.09 -2.47 1.97
CA ILE A 65 3.22 -2.08 3.38
C ILE A 65 4.51 -2.63 3.97
N MET A 66 4.84 -3.89 3.70
CA MET A 66 6.07 -4.51 4.19
C MET A 66 7.32 -3.82 3.65
N GLN A 67 7.35 -3.48 2.36
CA GLN A 67 8.47 -2.77 1.75
C GLN A 67 8.67 -1.40 2.38
N ASP A 68 7.60 -0.65 2.59
CA ASP A 68 7.66 0.67 3.22
C ASP A 68 8.17 0.55 4.66
N THR A 69 7.72 -0.46 5.40
CA THR A 69 8.16 -0.71 6.77
C THR A 69 9.64 -1.09 6.83
N ILE A 70 10.10 -1.95 5.94
CA ILE A 70 11.52 -2.35 5.85
C ILE A 70 12.40 -1.16 5.51
N ALA A 71 12.01 -0.35 4.52
CA ALA A 71 12.76 0.84 4.13
C ALA A 71 12.89 1.82 5.28
N LEU A 72 11.82 2.04 6.04
CA LEU A 72 11.82 2.91 7.20
C LEU A 72 12.72 2.37 8.31
N ALA A 73 12.67 1.07 8.58
CA ALA A 73 13.51 0.41 9.57
C ALA A 73 14.99 0.51 9.20
N GLU A 74 15.34 0.30 7.92
CA GLU A 74 16.71 0.45 7.43
C GLU A 74 17.20 1.87 7.60
N GLU A 75 16.37 2.87 7.28
CA GLU A 75 16.70 4.28 7.43
C GLU A 75 16.98 4.63 8.89
N ILE A 76 16.15 4.15 9.82
CA ILE A 76 16.34 4.37 11.26
C ILE A 76 17.63 3.72 11.74
N LEU A 77 17.90 2.48 11.32
CA LEU A 77 19.10 1.74 11.71
C LEU A 77 20.37 2.37 11.15
N ALA A 78 20.30 2.97 9.97
CA ALA A 78 21.43 3.66 9.34
C ALA A 78 21.69 5.03 9.96
N SER A 79 20.75 5.61 10.70
CA SER A 79 20.91 6.92 11.32
C SER A 79 21.85 6.86 12.52
N GLU A 80 22.48 7.99 12.86
CA GLU A 80 23.32 8.09 14.03
C GLU A 80 22.45 8.10 15.30
N GLY A 81 23.02 7.53 16.38
CA GLY A 81 22.37 7.51 17.69
C GLY A 81 22.51 6.17 18.39
N THR A 82 22.11 6.13 19.66
CA THR A 82 22.11 4.91 20.45
C THR A 82 20.95 3.99 20.06
N PHE A 83 21.04 2.73 20.44
CA PHE A 83 19.96 1.77 20.21
C PHE A 83 18.64 2.27 20.82
N THR A 84 18.69 2.82 22.02
CA THR A 84 17.50 3.37 22.72
C THR A 84 16.89 4.52 21.92
N GLN A 85 17.72 5.44 21.42
CA GLN A 85 17.24 6.56 20.58
C GLN A 85 16.59 6.07 19.29
N LYS A 86 17.17 5.07 18.66
CA LYS A 86 16.63 4.47 17.44
C LYS A 86 15.29 3.79 17.70
N LEU A 87 15.17 3.09 18.82
CA LEU A 87 13.94 2.43 19.22
C LEU A 87 12.83 3.45 19.52
N GLU A 88 13.14 4.52 20.25
CA GLU A 88 12.19 5.59 20.53
C GLU A 88 11.70 6.24 19.25
N ARG A 89 12.59 6.48 18.30
CA ARG A 89 12.26 7.06 17.00
C ARG A 89 11.30 6.16 16.22
N ALA A 90 11.55 4.85 16.23
CA ALA A 90 10.70 3.86 15.57
C ALA A 90 9.30 3.84 16.21
N ILE A 91 9.21 3.89 17.53
CA ILE A 91 7.93 3.94 18.26
C ILE A 91 7.15 5.21 17.91
N GLN A 92 7.81 6.36 17.86
CA GLN A 92 7.17 7.62 17.49
C GLN A 92 6.60 7.57 16.08
N LEU A 93 7.34 7.00 15.12
CA LEU A 93 6.87 6.87 13.74
C LEU A 93 5.66 5.94 13.62
N CYS A 94 5.61 4.88 14.41
CA CYS A 94 4.45 3.99 14.45
C CYS A 94 3.21 4.66 15.04
N ASN A 95 3.38 5.63 15.94
CA ASN A 95 2.28 6.35 16.59
C ASN A 95 1.88 7.64 15.86
N THR A 96 2.61 8.04 14.84
CA THR A 96 2.31 9.25 14.06
C THR A 96 1.34 8.89 12.93
N GLU A 97 0.24 9.55 12.88
CA GLU A 97 -0.76 9.42 11.83
C GLU A 97 -0.99 10.75 11.11
#